data_5eac5d0cba5d1b71c435006a1c5cb2a5
#
_entry.id   5eac5d0cba5d1b71c435006a1c5cb2a5
#
_cell.length_a   1.000
_cell.length_b   1.000
_cell.length_c   1.000
_cell.angle_alpha   90.00
_cell.angle_beta   90.00
_cell.angle_gamma   90.00
#
_symmetry.space_group_name_H-M   'P 1'
#
loop_
_entity.id
_entity.type
_entity.pdbx_description
1 polymer ?
#
loop_
_entity_poly.entity_id
_entity_poly.type
_entity_poly.pdbx_seq_one_letter_code
_entity_poly.pdbx_strand_id
1 'polypeptide(L)'
;MAEANFTVYVVDDDKSVRASLKLLIESCGYPVVTFKSAEDFLHSSFRESSACLILDIHLSGMSGFDLQKQLLKSQSRIPVIFITGQDRPKMEDEAMRLGGIAYLRKPFEEQCLLDAIQLAREKCS
;
A
#
# COMPACT_ATOMS: atom_id res chain seq x y z
N MET A 1 -0.02 10.61 20.67
CA MET A 1 -1.26 10.18 20.09
C MET A 1 -1.01 9.06 19.10
N ALA A 2 -1.89 8.09 19.12
CA ALA A 2 -1.72 6.91 18.26
C ALA A 2 -1.70 7.26 16.78
N GLU A 3 -2.51 8.24 16.37
CA GLU A 3 -2.63 8.60 14.96
C GLU A 3 -1.32 9.16 14.41
N ALA A 4 -0.59 9.92 15.22
CA ALA A 4 0.64 10.54 14.76
C ALA A 4 1.73 9.52 14.46
N ASN A 5 1.57 8.29 14.94
CA ASN A 5 2.57 7.25 14.74
C ASN A 5 2.23 6.30 13.61
N PHE A 6 1.06 6.46 13.00
CA PHE A 6 0.65 5.56 11.91
C PHE A 6 1.25 6.05 10.61
N THR A 7 2.13 5.25 10.02
CA THR A 7 2.85 5.62 8.80
C THR A 7 2.24 4.92 7.60
N VAL A 8 2.10 5.65 6.49
CA VAL A 8 1.61 5.08 5.24
C VAL A 8 2.77 5.00 4.26
N TYR A 9 3.06 3.79 3.80
CA TYR A 9 4.06 3.56 2.76
C TYR A 9 3.35 3.44 1.43
N VAL A 10 3.95 4.02 0.38
CA VAL A 10 3.40 3.95 -0.98
C VAL A 10 4.48 3.41 -1.90
N VAL A 11 4.17 2.34 -2.62
CA VAL A 11 5.06 1.78 -3.64
C VAL A 11 4.35 1.86 -4.98
N ASP A 12 4.85 2.72 -5.86
CA ASP A 12 4.28 2.94 -7.19
C ASP A 12 5.40 3.50 -8.07
N ASP A 13 5.57 2.97 -9.28
CA ASP A 13 6.67 3.42 -10.13
C ASP A 13 6.36 4.72 -10.88
N ASP A 14 5.12 5.20 -10.82
CA ASP A 14 4.73 6.46 -11.44
C ASP A 14 4.96 7.61 -10.47
N LYS A 15 5.87 8.51 -10.83
CA LYS A 15 6.23 9.65 -9.98
C LYS A 15 5.03 10.54 -9.66
N SER A 16 4.16 10.75 -10.66
CA SER A 16 2.98 11.61 -10.46
C SER A 16 2.00 10.99 -9.47
N VAL A 17 1.82 9.69 -9.54
CA VAL A 17 0.95 8.98 -8.60
C VAL A 17 1.52 9.07 -7.20
N ARG A 18 2.82 8.84 -7.04
CA ARG A 18 3.47 8.96 -5.73
C ARG A 18 3.27 10.35 -5.12
N ALA A 19 3.49 11.40 -5.94
CA ALA A 19 3.36 12.77 -5.45
C ALA A 19 1.93 13.09 -5.05
N SER A 20 0.95 12.67 -5.87
CA SER A 20 -0.45 12.94 -5.59
C SER A 20 -0.91 12.22 -4.33
N LEU A 21 -0.54 10.95 -4.17
CA LEU A 21 -0.93 10.18 -2.99
C LEU A 21 -0.28 10.75 -1.73
N LYS A 22 0.98 11.13 -1.82
CA LYS A 22 1.67 11.71 -0.66
C LYS A 22 0.98 12.98 -0.21
N LEU A 23 0.64 13.86 -1.16
CA LEU A 23 -0.02 15.12 -0.82
C LEU A 23 -1.37 14.88 -0.16
N LEU A 24 -2.17 14.00 -0.75
CA LEU A 24 -3.50 13.70 -0.22
C LEU A 24 -3.42 13.10 1.17
N ILE A 25 -2.59 12.10 1.34
CA ILE A 25 -2.54 11.35 2.60
C ILE A 25 -1.94 12.21 3.71
N GLU A 26 -0.91 13.00 3.40
CA GLU A 26 -0.35 13.93 4.39
C GLU A 26 -1.34 14.98 4.81
N SER A 27 -2.22 15.41 3.90
CA SER A 27 -3.24 16.41 4.24
C SER A 27 -4.24 15.86 5.26
N CYS A 28 -4.31 14.55 5.41
CA CYS A 28 -5.17 13.90 6.40
C CYS A 28 -4.44 13.58 7.69
N GLY A 29 -3.19 14.01 7.83
CA GLY A 29 -2.45 13.89 9.08
C GLY A 29 -1.54 12.66 9.19
N TYR A 30 -1.37 11.90 8.10
CA TYR A 30 -0.51 10.71 8.13
C TYR A 30 0.87 11.01 7.57
N PRO A 31 1.94 10.59 8.25
CA PRO A 31 3.26 10.59 7.62
C PRO A 31 3.28 9.60 6.46
N VAL A 32 3.91 9.97 5.36
CA VAL A 32 3.97 9.14 4.15
C VAL A 32 5.41 9.00 3.70
N VAL A 33 5.80 7.78 3.36
CA VAL A 33 7.09 7.50 2.73
C VAL A 33 6.81 6.79 1.42
N THR A 34 7.39 7.28 0.33
CA THR A 34 7.13 6.71 -1.00
C THR A 34 8.34 5.99 -1.53
N PHE A 35 8.10 4.96 -2.35
CA PHE A 35 9.14 4.16 -2.98
C PHE A 35 8.76 3.97 -4.45
N LYS A 36 9.76 3.97 -5.31
CA LYS A 36 9.53 3.79 -6.75
C LYS A 36 9.51 2.33 -7.16
N SER A 37 9.94 1.41 -6.28
CA SER A 37 10.00 -0.01 -6.61
C SER A 37 9.79 -0.85 -5.36
N ALA A 38 9.38 -2.10 -5.59
CA ALA A 38 9.23 -3.07 -4.52
C ALA A 38 10.59 -3.36 -3.87
N GLU A 39 11.64 -3.41 -4.68
CA GLU A 39 12.99 -3.67 -4.19
C GLU A 39 13.43 -2.59 -3.21
N ASP A 40 13.18 -1.31 -3.54
CA ASP A 40 13.53 -0.22 -2.65
C ASP A 40 12.80 -0.33 -1.31
N PHE A 41 11.53 -0.71 -1.35
CA PHE A 41 10.76 -0.90 -0.12
C PHE A 41 11.36 -2.02 0.73
N LEU A 42 11.69 -3.15 0.12
CA LEU A 42 12.26 -4.29 0.84
C LEU A 42 13.60 -3.96 1.50
N HIS A 43 14.39 -3.10 0.85
CA HIS A 43 15.69 -2.72 1.39
C HIS A 43 15.60 -1.63 2.45
N SER A 44 14.41 -1.07 2.67
CA SER A 44 14.22 -0.01 3.67
C SER A 44 13.97 -0.64 5.03
N SER A 45 14.09 0.20 6.07
CA SER A 45 13.79 -0.22 7.44
C SER A 45 12.34 0.16 7.77
N PHE A 46 11.40 -0.41 7.02
CA PHE A 46 9.99 -0.07 7.22
C PHE A 46 9.46 -0.66 8.53
N ARG A 47 8.42 -0.02 9.04
CA ARG A 47 7.79 -0.44 10.29
C ARG A 47 6.84 -1.59 10.03
N GLU A 48 6.85 -2.58 10.93
CA GLU A 48 5.92 -3.72 10.86
C GLU A 48 4.60 -3.42 11.55
N SER A 49 4.60 -2.48 12.48
CA SER A 49 3.41 -2.13 13.24
C SER A 49 3.11 -0.64 13.08
N SER A 50 1.84 -0.27 13.32
CA SER A 50 1.37 1.11 13.18
C SER A 50 1.72 1.67 11.80
N ALA A 51 1.45 0.88 10.77
CA ALA A 51 1.77 1.26 9.40
C ALA A 51 0.89 0.47 8.44
N CYS A 52 0.78 0.96 7.22
CA CYS A 52 0.17 0.19 6.13
C CYS A 52 0.94 0.47 4.83
N LEU A 53 0.72 -0.39 3.86
CA LEU A 53 1.41 -0.33 2.58
C LEU A 53 0.38 -0.21 1.46
N ILE A 54 0.46 0.88 0.69
CA ILE A 54 -0.32 1.04 -0.54
C ILE A 54 0.60 0.58 -1.67
N LEU A 55 0.19 -0.45 -2.38
CA LEU A 55 1.08 -1.20 -3.25
C LEU A 55 0.49 -1.36 -4.64
N ASP A 56 1.14 -0.76 -5.63
CA ASP A 56 0.77 -0.95 -7.03
C ASP A 56 1.12 -2.37 -7.44
N ILE A 57 0.20 -3.03 -8.13
CA ILE A 57 0.43 -4.40 -8.58
C ILE A 57 1.41 -4.44 -9.74
N HIS A 58 1.30 -3.48 -10.67
CA HIS A 58 2.13 -3.48 -11.90
C HIS A 58 3.34 -2.57 -11.71
N LEU A 59 4.43 -3.18 -11.27
CA LEU A 59 5.69 -2.48 -11.07
C LEU A 59 6.74 -3.07 -12.02
N SER A 60 7.72 -2.25 -12.41
CA SER A 60 8.88 -2.74 -13.13
C SER A 60 9.72 -3.58 -12.17
N GLY A 61 10.26 -4.71 -12.66
CA GLY A 61 10.99 -5.60 -11.78
C GLY A 61 10.06 -6.45 -10.96
N MET A 62 10.26 -6.48 -9.64
CA MET A 62 9.39 -7.23 -8.75
C MET A 62 7.99 -6.62 -8.75
N SER A 63 6.95 -7.43 -9.01
CA SER A 63 5.58 -6.97 -9.02
C SER A 63 5.06 -6.76 -7.60
N GLY A 64 3.90 -6.09 -7.50
CA GLY A 64 3.27 -5.93 -6.19
C GLY A 64 2.88 -7.25 -5.57
N PHE A 65 2.36 -8.19 -6.36
CA PHE A 65 2.03 -9.51 -5.82
C PHE A 65 3.30 -10.23 -5.34
N ASP A 66 4.40 -10.11 -6.08
CA ASP A 66 5.66 -10.72 -5.66
C ASP A 66 6.15 -10.13 -4.34
N LEU A 67 6.04 -8.82 -4.19
CA LEU A 67 6.41 -8.17 -2.92
C LEU A 67 5.57 -8.72 -1.77
N GLN A 68 4.25 -8.81 -1.97
CA GLN A 68 3.38 -9.31 -0.90
C GLN A 68 3.72 -10.76 -0.54
N LYS A 69 4.05 -11.59 -1.53
CA LYS A 69 4.48 -12.95 -1.25
C LYS A 69 5.75 -12.99 -0.41
N GLN A 70 6.70 -12.09 -0.70
CA GLN A 70 7.91 -11.96 0.11
C GLN A 70 7.59 -11.53 1.54
N LEU A 71 6.69 -10.57 1.69
CA LEU A 71 6.30 -10.10 3.02
C LEU A 71 5.65 -11.21 3.83
N LEU A 72 4.76 -11.97 3.20
CA LEU A 72 4.10 -13.10 3.88
C LEU A 72 5.13 -14.16 4.27
N LYS A 73 6.08 -14.44 3.39
CA LYS A 73 7.14 -15.41 3.66
C LYS A 73 8.00 -14.98 4.85
N SER A 74 8.19 -13.68 5.02
CA SER A 74 8.93 -13.11 6.15
C SER A 74 8.05 -12.94 7.38
N GLN A 75 6.79 -13.36 7.32
CA GLN A 75 5.83 -13.25 8.41
C GLN A 75 5.52 -11.80 8.76
N SER A 76 5.62 -10.90 7.79
CA SER A 76 5.22 -9.51 7.98
C SER A 76 3.70 -9.43 8.13
N ARG A 77 3.25 -8.59 9.04
CA ARG A 77 1.82 -8.38 9.27
C ARG A 77 1.36 -7.00 8.81
N ILE A 78 2.18 -6.29 8.06
CA ILE A 78 1.80 -4.97 7.59
C ILE A 78 0.56 -5.10 6.70
N PRO A 79 -0.52 -4.33 6.96
CA PRO A 79 -1.70 -4.38 6.11
C PRO A 79 -1.37 -3.82 4.74
N VAL A 80 -1.87 -4.47 3.68
CA VAL A 80 -1.58 -4.09 2.30
C VAL A 80 -2.87 -3.70 1.59
N ILE A 81 -2.85 -2.51 0.98
CA ILE A 81 -3.90 -1.99 0.10
C ILE A 81 -3.33 -2.07 -1.32
N PHE A 82 -3.92 -2.92 -2.16
CA PHE A 82 -3.47 -3.04 -3.54
C PHE A 82 -4.13 -2.00 -4.41
N ILE A 83 -3.36 -1.38 -5.30
CA ILE A 83 -3.89 -0.46 -6.30
C ILE A 83 -3.45 -0.94 -7.68
N THR A 84 -4.24 -0.65 -8.71
CA THR A 84 -3.89 -1.03 -10.07
C THR A 84 -4.55 -0.11 -11.08
N GLY A 85 -3.80 0.21 -12.15
CA GLY A 85 -4.34 0.89 -13.32
C GLY A 85 -4.69 -0.08 -14.44
N GLN A 86 -4.44 -1.38 -14.25
CA GLN A 86 -4.65 -2.40 -15.26
C GLN A 86 -5.37 -3.60 -14.65
N ASP A 87 -6.63 -3.38 -14.28
CA ASP A 87 -7.43 -4.44 -13.69
C ASP A 87 -7.70 -5.53 -14.72
N ARG A 88 -7.59 -6.79 -14.28
CA ARG A 88 -7.83 -7.95 -15.11
C ARG A 88 -8.70 -8.94 -14.35
N PRO A 89 -9.39 -9.84 -15.06
CA PRO A 89 -10.21 -10.86 -14.39
C PRO A 89 -9.38 -11.61 -13.33
N LYS A 90 -9.99 -11.86 -12.20
CA LYS A 90 -9.40 -12.61 -11.08
C LYS A 90 -8.25 -11.90 -10.35
N MET A 91 -7.89 -10.70 -10.76
CA MET A 91 -6.80 -9.97 -10.11
C MET A 91 -7.20 -9.57 -8.70
N GLU A 92 -8.43 -9.10 -8.53
CA GLU A 92 -8.92 -8.76 -7.19
C GLU A 92 -8.95 -10.00 -6.29
N ASP A 93 -9.38 -11.14 -6.85
CA ASP A 93 -9.41 -12.38 -6.07
C ASP A 93 -8.00 -12.76 -5.60
N GLU A 94 -7.02 -12.60 -6.47
CA GLU A 94 -5.63 -12.89 -6.11
C GLU A 94 -5.13 -11.95 -5.02
N ALA A 95 -5.45 -10.66 -5.14
CA ALA A 95 -5.05 -9.67 -4.15
C ALA A 95 -5.60 -10.02 -2.78
N MET A 96 -6.87 -10.39 -2.72
CA MET A 96 -7.49 -10.72 -1.44
C MET A 96 -6.99 -12.05 -0.90
N ARG A 97 -6.70 -13.01 -1.80
CA ARG A 97 -6.13 -14.29 -1.38
C ARG A 97 -4.75 -14.11 -0.75
N LEU A 98 -3.99 -13.11 -1.23
CA LEU A 98 -2.69 -12.79 -0.67
C LEU A 98 -2.78 -11.94 0.60
N GLY A 99 -3.98 -11.75 1.12
CA GLY A 99 -4.16 -11.03 2.37
C GLY A 99 -4.34 -9.54 2.23
N GLY A 100 -4.58 -9.04 1.01
CA GLY A 100 -4.88 -7.61 0.84
C GLY A 100 -6.14 -7.24 1.59
N ILE A 101 -6.14 -6.06 2.20
CA ILE A 101 -7.32 -5.59 2.92
C ILE A 101 -8.24 -4.76 2.02
N ALA A 102 -7.73 -4.30 0.89
CA ALA A 102 -8.51 -3.55 -0.08
C ALA A 102 -7.86 -3.65 -1.45
N TYR A 103 -8.66 -3.44 -2.48
CA TYR A 103 -8.22 -3.48 -3.87
C TYR A 103 -8.88 -2.31 -4.58
N LEU A 104 -8.07 -1.34 -5.04
CA LEU A 104 -8.59 -0.12 -5.64
C LEU A 104 -8.11 -0.01 -7.08
N ARG A 105 -9.03 0.28 -7.99
CA ARG A 105 -8.74 0.48 -9.41
C ARG A 105 -8.51 1.95 -9.67
N LYS A 106 -7.42 2.29 -10.36
CA LYS A 106 -7.14 3.69 -10.73
C LYS A 106 -7.99 4.06 -11.94
N PRO A 107 -8.53 5.26 -12.00
CA PRO A 107 -8.55 6.25 -10.93
C PRO A 107 -9.56 5.88 -9.86
N PHE A 108 -9.22 6.09 -8.61
CA PHE A 108 -10.14 5.82 -7.51
C PHE A 108 -10.48 7.13 -6.81
N GLU A 109 -11.60 7.12 -6.10
CA GLU A 109 -12.01 8.27 -5.33
C GLU A 109 -11.16 8.40 -4.07
N GLU A 110 -10.90 9.63 -3.66
CA GLU A 110 -10.11 9.89 -2.47
C GLU A 110 -10.69 9.21 -1.24
N GLN A 111 -12.02 9.25 -1.12
CA GLN A 111 -12.68 8.66 0.04
C GLN A 111 -12.46 7.15 0.11
N CYS A 112 -12.41 6.48 -1.04
CA CYS A 112 -12.15 5.04 -1.06
C CYS A 112 -10.77 4.73 -0.51
N LEU A 113 -9.79 5.54 -0.87
CA LEU A 113 -8.43 5.36 -0.34
C LEU A 113 -8.37 5.63 1.15
N LEU A 114 -9.01 6.71 1.59
CA LEU A 114 -8.98 7.07 3.00
C LEU A 114 -9.70 6.03 3.86
N ASP A 115 -10.80 5.47 3.34
CA ASP A 115 -11.51 4.38 4.03
C ASP A 115 -10.61 3.15 4.16
N ALA A 116 -9.85 2.84 3.11
CA ALA A 116 -8.92 1.70 3.15
C ALA A 116 -7.81 1.92 4.19
N ILE A 117 -7.29 3.14 4.28
CA ILE A 117 -6.28 3.47 5.28
C ILE A 117 -6.86 3.36 6.69
N GLN A 118 -8.09 3.83 6.87
CA GLN A 118 -8.74 3.71 8.18
C GLN A 118 -8.92 2.25 8.57
N LEU A 119 -9.31 1.40 7.61
CA LEU A 119 -9.43 -0.02 7.84
C LEU A 119 -8.09 -0.63 8.26
N ALA A 120 -7.01 -0.20 7.60
CA ALA A 120 -5.66 -0.66 7.94
C ALA A 120 -5.30 -0.29 9.39
N ARG A 121 -5.64 0.93 9.81
CA ARG A 121 -5.39 1.36 11.17
C ARG A 121 -6.12 0.48 12.18
N GLU A 122 -7.36 0.14 11.88
CA GLU A 122 -8.16 -0.69 12.77
C GLU A 122 -7.54 -2.08 12.91
N LYS A 123 -6.95 -2.60 11.85
CA LYS A 123 -6.31 -3.91 11.91
C LYS A 123 -5.01 -3.90 12.71
N CYS A 124 -4.41 -2.73 12.90
CA CYS A 124 -3.19 -2.59 13.67
C CYS A 124 -3.46 -2.37 15.16
N SER A 125 -4.71 -2.23 15.54
CA SER A 125 -5.10 -1.96 16.93
C SER A 125 -5.12 -3.22 17.77
#